data_cc436d96f912ac31671477a929613d5b
#
_entry.id   cc436d96f912ac31671477a929613d5b
#
_cell.length_a   1.000
_cell.length_b   1.000
_cell.length_c   1.000
_cell.angle_alpha   90.00
_cell.angle_beta   90.00
_cell.angle_gamma   90.00
#
_symmetry.space_group_name_H-M   'P 1'
#
loop_
_entity.id
_entity.type
_entity.pdbx_description
1 polymer ?
#
loop_
_entity_poly.entity_id
_entity_poly.type
_entity_poly.pdbx_seq_one_letter_code
_entity_poly.pdbx_strand_id
1 'polypeptide(L)'
;MKRFSLLAAILFMMTALSALAAPKPSSATVPAFPGTLANARYVYVASYDGDQFDTNLLPEDREAISSVQSAIQNWGKLTLVYQPSQADIIILVTSRPSEDVMAVYDGHQGTGGNYLWRVMGRDGLASGETPLVTQFEKGFESVQKHK
;
A
#
# COMPACT_ATOMS: atom_id res chain seq x y z
N MET A 1 5.84 -18.74 68.56
CA MET A 1 6.45 -18.30 67.28
C MET A 1 5.86 -19.07 66.10
N LYS A 2 4.58 -19.02 65.84
CA LYS A 2 3.93 -19.73 64.73
C LYS A 2 2.78 -18.93 64.10
N ARG A 3 2.82 -17.57 64.13
CA ARG A 3 1.73 -16.73 63.63
C ARG A 3 2.14 -15.73 62.51
N PHE A 4 3.38 -15.73 62.07
CA PHE A 4 3.87 -14.81 61.04
C PHE A 4 3.97 -15.40 59.63
N SER A 5 3.75 -16.71 59.46
CA SER A 5 3.86 -17.36 58.13
C SER A 5 2.60 -17.32 57.26
N LEU A 6 1.46 -16.91 57.79
CA LEU A 6 0.20 -16.95 57.04
C LEU A 6 -0.12 -15.63 56.32
N LEU A 7 0.49 -14.52 56.74
CA LEU A 7 0.30 -13.21 56.12
C LEU A 7 1.17 -12.98 54.88
N ALA A 8 2.29 -13.69 54.77
CA ALA A 8 3.19 -13.58 53.61
C ALA A 8 2.67 -14.34 52.37
N ALA A 9 1.84 -15.37 52.57
CA ALA A 9 1.29 -16.17 51.45
C ALA A 9 0.11 -15.49 50.75
N ILE A 10 -0.61 -14.59 51.42
CA ILE A 10 -1.77 -13.89 50.81
C ILE A 10 -1.34 -12.69 49.98
N LEU A 11 -0.18 -12.10 50.24
CA LEU A 11 0.32 -10.95 49.48
C LEU A 11 0.95 -11.33 48.14
N PHE A 12 1.31 -12.61 47.95
CA PHE A 12 1.93 -13.09 46.69
C PHE A 12 0.91 -13.58 45.65
N MET A 13 -0.37 -13.68 46.03
CA MET A 13 -1.42 -14.21 45.14
C MET A 13 -2.24 -13.13 44.40
N MET A 14 -1.94 -11.84 44.63
CA MET A 14 -2.68 -10.73 44.05
C MET A 14 -1.97 -9.95 42.91
N THR A 15 -0.80 -10.42 42.47
CA THR A 15 -0.06 -9.72 41.39
C THR A 15 -0.09 -10.41 40.03
N ALA A 16 -0.94 -11.41 39.83
CA ALA A 16 -0.98 -12.18 38.62
C ALA A 16 -2.31 -12.06 37.84
N LEU A 17 -2.82 -10.85 37.62
CA LEU A 17 -3.90 -10.66 36.63
C LEU A 17 -3.91 -9.24 36.10
N SER A 18 -2.84 -8.86 35.41
CA SER A 18 -2.87 -7.75 34.49
C SER A 18 -2.17 -8.19 33.20
N ALA A 19 -2.66 -9.24 32.59
CA ALA A 19 -2.44 -9.45 31.16
C ALA A 19 -3.20 -8.33 30.43
N LEU A 20 -2.54 -7.15 30.30
CA LEU A 20 -2.99 -6.16 29.34
C LEU A 20 -3.02 -6.89 27.98
N ALA A 21 -4.21 -7.18 27.51
CA ALA A 21 -4.43 -7.53 26.12
C ALA A 21 -3.88 -6.36 25.30
N ALA A 22 -2.69 -6.53 24.74
CA ALA A 22 -2.16 -5.60 23.75
C ALA A 22 -3.23 -5.42 22.67
N PRO A 23 -3.59 -4.19 22.29
CA PRO A 23 -4.55 -3.99 21.22
C PRO A 23 -4.01 -4.72 20.00
N LYS A 24 -4.79 -5.68 19.49
CA LYS A 24 -4.49 -6.36 18.24
C LYS A 24 -4.25 -5.28 17.20
N PRO A 25 -3.10 -5.26 16.48
CA PRO A 25 -2.91 -4.29 15.43
C PRO A 25 -4.10 -4.44 14.47
N SER A 26 -4.83 -3.35 14.28
CA SER A 26 -5.91 -3.29 13.31
C SER A 26 -5.30 -3.61 11.97
N SER A 27 -5.54 -4.80 11.45
CA SER A 27 -5.14 -5.16 10.09
C SER A 27 -5.89 -4.17 9.20
N ALA A 28 -5.18 -3.19 8.66
CA ALA A 28 -5.76 -2.31 7.66
C ALA A 28 -6.28 -3.23 6.55
N THR A 29 -7.60 -3.31 6.42
CA THR A 29 -8.24 -4.16 5.43
C THR A 29 -7.92 -3.55 4.07
N VAL A 30 -7.03 -4.21 3.31
CA VAL A 30 -6.74 -3.79 1.94
C VAL A 30 -8.05 -3.86 1.15
N PRO A 31 -8.47 -2.78 0.47
CA PRO A 31 -9.69 -2.78 -0.31
C PRO A 31 -9.68 -3.89 -1.37
N ALA A 32 -10.84 -4.47 -1.66
CA ALA A 32 -10.95 -5.45 -2.74
C ALA A 32 -10.55 -4.80 -4.07
N PHE A 33 -9.72 -5.50 -4.84
CA PHE A 33 -9.26 -5.01 -6.14
C PHE A 33 -10.40 -5.10 -7.17
N PRO A 34 -10.61 -4.08 -8.03
CA PRO A 34 -11.72 -4.06 -8.98
C PRO A 34 -11.52 -5.09 -10.10
N GLY A 35 -12.50 -5.98 -10.26
CA GLY A 35 -12.48 -7.01 -11.31
C GLY A 35 -12.52 -6.46 -12.73
N THR A 36 -12.95 -5.21 -12.93
CA THR A 36 -12.95 -4.52 -14.23
C THR A 36 -11.54 -4.39 -14.82
N LEU A 37 -10.51 -4.35 -13.97
CA LEU A 37 -9.12 -4.22 -14.39
C LEU A 37 -8.42 -5.57 -14.64
N ALA A 38 -9.11 -6.70 -14.50
CA ALA A 38 -8.52 -8.04 -14.67
C ALA A 38 -7.89 -8.30 -16.05
N ASN A 39 -8.31 -7.56 -17.07
CA ASN A 39 -7.81 -7.67 -18.46
C ASN A 39 -6.78 -6.61 -18.83
N ALA A 40 -6.43 -5.72 -17.92
CA ALA A 40 -5.48 -4.65 -18.18
C ALA A 40 -4.10 -5.23 -18.56
N ARG A 41 -3.44 -4.58 -19.51
CA ARG A 41 -2.10 -4.96 -20.01
C ARG A 41 -1.11 -3.81 -19.92
N TYR A 42 -1.60 -2.58 -20.03
CA TYR A 42 -0.77 -1.38 -20.12
C TYR A 42 -1.00 -0.50 -18.89
N VAL A 43 0.08 -0.03 -18.31
CA VAL A 43 0.04 0.80 -17.11
C VAL A 43 0.89 2.06 -17.28
N TYR A 44 0.31 3.19 -16.92
CA TYR A 44 0.99 4.47 -16.81
C TYR A 44 1.14 4.84 -15.33
N VAL A 45 2.31 5.35 -14.96
CA VAL A 45 2.64 5.75 -13.57
C VAL A 45 3.05 7.21 -13.54
N ALA A 46 2.39 7.99 -12.70
CA ALA A 46 2.70 9.41 -12.48
C ALA A 46 2.44 9.78 -11.01
N SER A 47 2.77 11.02 -10.62
CA SER A 47 2.31 11.62 -9.38
C SER A 47 1.02 12.42 -9.61
N TYR A 48 0.33 12.75 -8.52
CA TYR A 48 -0.77 13.73 -8.57
C TYR A 48 -0.30 15.11 -9.02
N ASP A 49 0.98 15.44 -8.82
CA ASP A 49 1.57 16.74 -9.12
C ASP A 49 2.26 16.79 -10.50
N GLY A 50 2.33 15.67 -11.22
CA GLY A 50 2.94 15.60 -12.54
C GLY A 50 3.54 14.24 -12.88
N ASP A 51 4.09 14.12 -14.06
CA ASP A 51 4.80 12.92 -14.50
C ASP A 51 6.32 13.03 -14.24
N GLN A 52 7.04 11.95 -14.55
CA GLN A 52 8.49 11.89 -14.34
C GLN A 52 9.30 12.94 -15.14
N PHE A 53 8.70 13.53 -16.17
CA PHE A 53 9.34 14.53 -17.04
C PHE A 53 9.05 15.97 -16.57
N ASP A 54 8.12 16.15 -15.62
CA ASP A 54 7.82 17.47 -15.07
C ASP A 54 9.01 17.96 -14.22
N THR A 55 9.54 19.11 -14.61
CA THR A 55 10.71 19.71 -13.93
C THR A 55 10.37 20.23 -12.53
N ASN A 56 9.10 20.50 -12.25
CA ASN A 56 8.63 21.00 -10.97
C ASN A 56 8.23 19.89 -9.99
N LEU A 57 8.27 18.62 -10.45
CA LEU A 57 7.93 17.49 -9.61
C LEU A 57 8.89 17.38 -8.42
N LEU A 58 8.33 17.16 -7.23
CA LEU A 58 9.11 16.94 -6.02
C LEU A 58 10.05 15.73 -6.16
N PRO A 59 11.27 15.78 -5.61
CA PRO A 59 12.22 14.68 -5.69
C PRO A 59 11.65 13.36 -5.14
N GLU A 60 10.88 13.42 -4.05
CA GLU A 60 10.25 12.28 -3.40
C GLU A 60 9.21 11.61 -4.32
N ASP A 61 8.40 12.40 -5.01
CA ASP A 61 7.42 11.88 -5.97
C ASP A 61 8.10 11.27 -7.20
N ARG A 62 9.20 11.86 -7.66
CA ARG A 62 10.00 11.31 -8.76
C ARG A 62 10.62 9.96 -8.40
N GLU A 63 11.14 9.83 -7.17
CA GLU A 63 11.66 8.59 -6.64
C GLU A 63 10.56 7.54 -6.51
N ALA A 64 9.38 7.92 -5.99
CA ALA A 64 8.22 7.04 -5.88
C ALA A 64 7.77 6.51 -7.25
N ILE A 65 7.66 7.37 -8.27
CA ILE A 65 7.36 6.96 -9.66
C ILE A 65 8.38 5.93 -10.14
N SER A 66 9.67 6.21 -9.99
CA SER A 66 10.75 5.32 -10.44
C SER A 66 10.71 3.97 -9.72
N SER A 67 10.46 3.96 -8.41
CA SER A 67 10.35 2.74 -7.61
C SER A 67 9.18 1.88 -8.04
N VAL A 68 8.00 2.49 -8.28
CA VAL A 68 6.80 1.79 -8.77
C VAL A 68 7.02 1.24 -10.17
N GLN A 69 7.59 2.03 -11.08
CA GLN A 69 7.90 1.58 -12.44
C GLN A 69 8.85 0.38 -12.42
N SER A 70 9.91 0.43 -11.62
CA SER A 70 10.88 -0.65 -11.49
C SER A 70 10.24 -1.93 -10.93
N ALA A 71 9.40 -1.81 -9.90
CA ALA A 71 8.68 -2.95 -9.33
C ALA A 71 7.74 -3.60 -10.35
N ILE A 72 6.97 -2.82 -11.09
CA ILE A 72 6.06 -3.32 -12.15
C ILE A 72 6.83 -4.00 -13.28
N GLN A 73 7.97 -3.43 -13.70
CA GLN A 73 8.84 -4.05 -14.71
C GLN A 73 9.38 -5.40 -14.23
N ASN A 74 9.84 -5.48 -12.99
CA ASN A 74 10.36 -6.70 -12.39
C ASN A 74 9.26 -7.77 -12.24
N TRP A 75 8.04 -7.36 -11.92
CA TRP A 75 6.89 -8.26 -11.83
C TRP A 75 6.47 -8.83 -13.21
N GLY A 76 6.57 -8.02 -14.27
CA GLY A 76 6.47 -8.46 -15.66
C GLY A 76 5.07 -8.82 -16.16
N LYS A 77 4.00 -8.56 -15.40
CA LYS A 77 2.62 -8.85 -15.83
C LYS A 77 1.92 -7.70 -16.53
N LEU A 78 2.41 -6.49 -16.35
CA LEU A 78 1.94 -5.28 -17.02
C LEU A 78 3.07 -4.64 -17.80
N THR A 79 2.73 -4.02 -18.91
CA THR A 79 3.66 -3.26 -19.74
C THR A 79 3.56 -1.78 -19.39
N LEU A 80 4.68 -1.16 -19.02
CA LEU A 80 4.74 0.28 -18.80
C LEU A 80 4.56 1.04 -20.11
N VAL A 81 3.73 2.06 -20.07
CA VAL A 81 3.59 3.07 -21.14
C VAL A 81 3.87 4.46 -20.58
N TYR A 82 4.30 5.37 -21.43
CA TYR A 82 4.70 6.72 -21.03
C TYR A 82 3.69 7.81 -21.45
N GLN A 83 2.58 7.39 -21.99
CA GLN A 83 1.45 8.27 -22.31
C GLN A 83 0.18 7.73 -21.65
N PRO A 84 -0.55 8.56 -20.90
CA PRO A 84 -1.76 8.10 -20.20
C PRO A 84 -2.85 7.59 -21.16
N SER A 85 -2.89 8.12 -22.39
CA SER A 85 -3.85 7.69 -23.42
C SER A 85 -3.64 6.25 -23.93
N GLN A 86 -2.50 5.64 -23.65
CA GLN A 86 -2.16 4.27 -24.05
C GLN A 86 -2.38 3.26 -22.92
N ALA A 87 -2.73 3.74 -21.72
CA ALA A 87 -2.84 2.91 -20.53
C ALA A 87 -4.25 2.36 -20.34
N ASP A 88 -4.32 1.10 -19.93
CA ASP A 88 -5.53 0.49 -19.37
C ASP A 88 -5.70 0.86 -17.90
N ILE A 89 -4.57 1.03 -17.20
CA ILE A 89 -4.49 1.41 -15.78
C ILE A 89 -3.61 2.66 -15.65
N ILE A 90 -4.08 3.64 -14.90
CA ILE A 90 -3.26 4.76 -14.46
C ILE A 90 -3.03 4.61 -12.95
N ILE A 91 -1.77 4.63 -12.54
CA ILE A 91 -1.37 4.64 -11.14
C ILE A 91 -0.86 6.04 -10.81
N LEU A 92 -1.52 6.69 -9.85
CA LEU A 92 -1.02 7.95 -9.28
C LEU A 92 -0.43 7.69 -7.90
N VAL A 93 0.76 8.21 -7.69
CA VAL A 93 1.49 8.11 -6.43
C VAL A 93 1.69 9.48 -5.80
N THR A 94 1.86 9.49 -4.50
CA THR A 94 2.33 10.64 -3.73
C THR A 94 3.20 10.13 -2.62
N SER A 95 4.40 10.69 -2.48
CA SER A 95 5.30 10.37 -1.37
C SER A 95 5.46 11.59 -0.48
N ARG A 96 5.19 11.41 0.81
CA ARG A 96 5.33 12.45 1.84
C ARG A 96 5.96 11.83 3.09
N PRO A 97 6.64 12.62 3.94
CA PRO A 97 7.32 12.10 5.12
C PRO A 97 6.43 11.31 6.09
N SER A 98 5.13 11.59 6.09
CA SER A 98 4.17 10.92 6.97
C SER A 98 3.52 9.69 6.34
N GLU A 99 3.37 9.66 5.03
CA GLU A 99 2.59 8.64 4.34
C GLU A 99 2.81 8.67 2.83
N ASP A 100 2.93 7.49 2.25
CA ASP A 100 2.88 7.27 0.82
C ASP A 100 1.48 6.83 0.41
N VAL A 101 1.04 7.27 -0.75
CA VAL A 101 -0.27 6.94 -1.33
C VAL A 101 -0.09 6.40 -2.73
N MET A 102 -0.83 5.35 -3.04
CA MET A 102 -0.93 4.79 -4.38
C MET A 102 -2.40 4.60 -4.72
N ALA A 103 -2.86 5.24 -5.78
CA ALA A 103 -4.23 5.14 -6.27
C ALA A 103 -4.26 4.65 -7.72
N VAL A 104 -5.25 3.84 -8.04
CA VAL A 104 -5.44 3.18 -9.33
C VAL A 104 -6.71 3.70 -9.98
N TYR A 105 -6.58 4.11 -11.22
CA TYR A 105 -7.65 4.64 -12.06
C TYR A 105 -7.84 3.78 -13.31
N ASP A 106 -9.04 3.82 -13.88
CA ASP A 106 -9.31 3.30 -15.21
C ASP A 106 -8.65 4.21 -16.26
N GLY A 107 -7.72 3.68 -17.05
CA GLY A 107 -7.02 4.45 -18.08
C GLY A 107 -7.94 5.02 -19.17
N HIS A 108 -9.05 4.35 -19.43
CA HIS A 108 -10.03 4.82 -20.44
C HIS A 108 -10.87 6.00 -19.94
N GLN A 109 -11.02 6.16 -18.62
CA GLN A 109 -11.74 7.28 -18.01
C GLN A 109 -10.80 8.42 -17.59
N GLY A 110 -9.51 8.16 -17.55
CA GLY A 110 -8.51 9.12 -17.08
C GLY A 110 -8.58 9.39 -15.56
N THR A 111 -7.85 10.40 -15.13
CA THR A 111 -7.71 10.74 -13.70
C THR A 111 -8.72 11.77 -13.21
N GLY A 112 -9.62 12.26 -14.06
CA GLY A 112 -10.66 13.23 -13.70
C GLY A 112 -11.84 12.64 -12.91
N GLY A 113 -11.89 11.30 -12.79
CA GLY A 113 -12.91 10.57 -12.05
C GLY A 113 -12.43 10.10 -10.67
N ASN A 114 -13.24 9.23 -10.05
CA ASN A 114 -12.87 8.60 -8.80
C ASN A 114 -11.84 7.50 -9.05
N TYR A 115 -10.89 7.34 -8.11
CA TYR A 115 -10.02 6.16 -8.13
C TYR A 115 -10.85 4.88 -7.94
N LEU A 116 -10.41 3.81 -8.58
CA LEU A 116 -11.03 2.49 -8.44
C LEU A 116 -10.50 1.72 -7.24
N TRP A 117 -9.24 1.97 -6.88
CA TRP A 117 -8.58 1.33 -5.76
C TRP A 117 -7.50 2.25 -5.19
N ARG A 118 -7.28 2.20 -3.88
CA ARG A 118 -6.29 3.04 -3.21
C ARG A 118 -5.73 2.34 -2.00
N VAL A 119 -4.43 2.46 -1.82
CA VAL A 119 -3.71 2.05 -0.62
C VAL A 119 -2.77 3.16 -0.17
N MET A 120 -2.43 3.13 1.10
CA MET A 120 -1.57 4.11 1.72
C MET A 120 -0.78 3.45 2.85
N GLY A 121 0.42 3.94 3.12
CA GLY A 121 1.27 3.43 4.18
C GLY A 121 2.54 4.23 4.31
N ARG A 122 3.15 4.21 5.47
CA ARG A 122 4.44 4.85 5.70
C ARG A 122 5.53 4.05 4.96
N ASP A 123 6.44 4.75 4.29
CA ASP A 123 7.56 4.18 3.52
C ASP A 123 7.09 3.12 2.49
N GLY A 124 5.84 3.24 2.04
CA GLY A 124 5.18 2.25 1.18
C GLY A 124 5.68 2.22 -0.26
N LEU A 125 6.38 3.27 -0.69
CA LEU A 125 6.96 3.45 -2.02
C LEU A 125 8.47 3.71 -1.96
N ALA A 126 9.10 3.39 -0.83
CA ALA A 126 10.53 3.58 -0.66
C ALA A 126 11.34 2.74 -1.64
N SER A 127 12.50 3.26 -2.03
CA SER A 127 13.41 2.59 -2.95
C SER A 127 13.89 1.24 -2.38
N GLY A 128 13.73 0.17 -3.17
CA GLY A 128 14.13 -1.20 -2.81
C GLY A 128 13.04 -2.01 -2.10
N GLU A 129 12.10 -1.38 -1.42
CA GLU A 129 10.93 -2.04 -0.84
C GLU A 129 9.69 -1.23 -1.20
N THR A 130 8.77 -1.83 -1.94
CA THR A 130 7.53 -1.19 -2.40
C THR A 130 6.29 -1.95 -1.91
N PRO A 131 6.00 -1.97 -0.59
CA PRO A 131 4.90 -2.76 -0.05
C PRO A 131 3.53 -2.38 -0.63
N LEU A 132 3.31 -1.12 -1.05
CA LEU A 132 2.06 -0.72 -1.71
C LEU A 132 1.94 -1.34 -3.11
N VAL A 133 3.04 -1.45 -3.85
CA VAL A 133 3.06 -2.16 -5.14
C VAL A 133 2.80 -3.65 -4.94
N THR A 134 3.39 -4.28 -3.91
CA THR A 134 3.13 -5.68 -3.58
C THR A 134 1.64 -5.92 -3.27
N GLN A 135 0.96 -4.99 -2.61
CA GLN A 135 -0.49 -5.08 -2.39
C GLN A 135 -1.27 -4.98 -3.70
N PHE A 136 -0.86 -4.06 -4.59
CA PHE A 136 -1.43 -3.95 -5.93
C PHE A 136 -1.27 -5.24 -6.74
N GLU A 137 -0.06 -5.81 -6.78
CA GLU A 137 0.24 -7.06 -7.48
C GLU A 137 -0.65 -8.20 -7.01
N LYS A 138 -0.77 -8.41 -5.69
CA LYS A 138 -1.63 -9.43 -5.08
C LYS A 138 -3.11 -9.19 -5.41
N GLY A 139 -3.57 -7.94 -5.35
CA GLY A 139 -4.93 -7.57 -5.71
C GLY A 139 -5.24 -7.88 -7.17
N PHE A 140 -4.36 -7.46 -8.07
CA PHE A 140 -4.49 -7.71 -9.52
C PHE A 140 -4.50 -9.22 -9.83
N GLU A 141 -3.58 -10.00 -9.23
CA GLU A 141 -3.55 -11.45 -9.41
C GLU A 141 -4.80 -12.15 -8.88
N SER A 142 -5.40 -11.63 -7.81
CA SER A 142 -6.60 -12.22 -7.25
C SER A 142 -7.78 -12.18 -8.22
N VAL A 143 -7.94 -11.06 -8.96
CA VAL A 143 -9.04 -10.91 -9.93
C VAL A 143 -8.78 -11.66 -11.24
N GLN A 144 -7.52 -11.95 -11.58
CA GLN A 144 -7.18 -12.78 -12.73
C GLN A 144 -7.46 -14.26 -12.51
N LYS A 145 -7.30 -14.78 -11.28
CA LYS A 145 -7.53 -16.18 -10.93
C LYS A 145 -9.01 -16.58 -10.91
N HIS A 146 -9.90 -15.63 -10.78
CA HIS A 146 -11.35 -15.87 -10.74
C HIS A 146 -12.03 -15.85 -12.13
N LYS A 147 -11.23 -15.93 -13.17
CA LYS A 147 -11.65 -16.04 -14.57
C LYS A 147 -11.44 -17.44 -15.10
#